data_0fb5707e8413d69aede4df6748ee2e99
#
_entry.id   0fb5707e8413d69aede4df6748ee2e99
#
_cell.length_a   1.000
_cell.length_b   1.000
_cell.length_c   1.000
_cell.angle_alpha   90.00
_cell.angle_beta   90.00
_cell.angle_gamma   90.00
#
_symmetry.space_group_name_H-M   'P 1'
#
loop_
_entity.id
_entity.type
_entity.pdbx_description
1 polymer ?
#
loop_
_entity_poly.entity_id
_entity_poly.type
_entity_poly.pdbx_seq_one_letter_code
_entity_poly.pdbx_strand_id
1 'polypeptide(L)'
;MLLIDGLQYCNWSEKIFKELKLGKVTAIHVTITYHENFRETVHNIQKWNRWFEAYPDLIFQGFTAQDITVAQETHRTAVFFGSQNPSCIEDDIGLVEVLHRLGLRFMQLTYNNQSLLATGCYEACDSGLTRMGRAVVEEMNRVGLVVDMSHSGNRSTLEAIEHSARPIAITHANPSSWHPALRNKSDDVISALSQTNGMLGFSIYPHHLNNAGNCTLVDFCEMIARTAEKFGVNCLGIGSDLCQDQPDGVVAWMRTGRWTKGVELGEGSAAVPGFPEMPDWFKGNKDLNHISRGLAKTGMSEPEICAIMGGNWTNFFKGSFQSQPKNS
;
A
#
# COMPACT_ATOMS: atom_id res chain seq x y z
N MET A 1 -10.43 -15.88 10.52
CA MET A 1 -10.46 -14.51 9.98
C MET A 1 -9.22 -14.31 9.11
N LEU A 2 -9.37 -13.80 7.89
CA LEU A 2 -8.26 -13.38 7.05
C LEU A 2 -7.65 -12.10 7.63
N LEU A 3 -6.33 -11.95 7.51
CA LEU A 3 -5.60 -10.75 7.88
C LEU A 3 -4.68 -10.39 6.74
N ILE A 4 -4.99 -9.28 6.06
CA ILE A 4 -4.23 -8.79 4.90
C ILE A 4 -3.77 -7.37 5.18
N ASP A 5 -2.47 -7.12 4.96
CA ASP A 5 -1.89 -5.79 5.06
C ASP A 5 -1.55 -5.25 3.67
N GLY A 6 -2.18 -4.14 3.32
CA GLY A 6 -2.09 -3.51 2.02
C GLY A 6 -0.74 -2.88 1.69
N LEU A 7 0.14 -2.67 2.66
CA LEU A 7 1.52 -2.25 2.40
C LEU A 7 2.44 -2.43 3.61
N GLN A 8 3.64 -2.95 3.34
CA GLN A 8 4.78 -2.97 4.26
C GLN A 8 6.11 -2.72 3.55
N TYR A 9 7.05 -2.12 4.28
CA TYR A 9 8.45 -1.97 3.88
C TYR A 9 9.38 -2.28 5.06
N CYS A 10 9.47 -3.52 5.44
CA CYS A 10 10.28 -3.96 6.57
C CYS A 10 11.72 -4.28 6.16
N ASN A 11 12.65 -4.27 7.12
CA ASN A 11 13.99 -4.85 6.93
C ASN A 11 13.88 -6.39 7.02
N TRP A 12 13.47 -7.00 5.93
CA TRP A 12 13.04 -8.39 5.84
C TRP A 12 14.07 -9.37 6.37
N SER A 13 13.64 -10.29 7.22
CA SER A 13 14.47 -11.27 7.88
C SER A 13 13.63 -12.46 8.35
N GLU A 14 14.28 -13.57 8.71
CA GLU A 14 13.63 -14.73 9.30
C GLU A 14 12.78 -14.37 10.54
N LYS A 15 13.26 -13.42 11.37
CA LYS A 15 12.51 -12.89 12.52
C LYS A 15 11.14 -12.37 12.09
N ILE A 16 11.12 -11.49 11.07
CA ILE A 16 9.88 -10.86 10.59
C ILE A 16 8.96 -11.91 9.97
N PHE A 17 9.47 -12.87 9.19
CA PHE A 17 8.66 -13.96 8.63
C PHE A 17 8.04 -14.85 9.71
N LYS A 18 8.76 -15.11 10.81
CA LYS A 18 8.20 -15.79 11.98
C LYS A 18 7.13 -14.95 12.70
N GLU A 19 7.31 -13.63 12.76
CA GLU A 19 6.32 -12.72 13.36
C GLU A 19 5.04 -12.61 12.51
N LEU A 20 5.15 -12.63 11.16
CA LEU A 20 3.99 -12.76 10.27
C LEU A 20 3.17 -14.02 10.61
N LYS A 21 3.84 -15.16 10.76
CA LYS A 21 3.18 -16.42 11.15
C LYS A 21 2.55 -16.36 12.54
N LEU A 22 3.25 -15.78 13.52
CA LEU A 22 2.72 -15.57 14.88
C LEU A 22 1.51 -14.63 14.90
N GLY A 23 1.55 -13.56 14.09
CA GLY A 23 0.44 -12.63 13.89
C GLY A 23 -0.71 -13.20 13.06
N LYS A 24 -0.55 -14.41 12.49
CA LYS A 24 -1.50 -15.04 11.56
C LYS A 24 -1.82 -14.16 10.35
N VAL A 25 -0.81 -13.44 9.85
CA VAL A 25 -0.94 -12.58 8.68
C VAL A 25 -1.05 -13.47 7.44
N THR A 26 -2.19 -13.40 6.77
CA THR A 26 -2.49 -14.25 5.60
C THR A 26 -1.78 -13.76 4.35
N ALA A 27 -1.77 -12.45 4.12
CA ALA A 27 -1.11 -11.86 2.96
C ALA A 27 -0.59 -10.45 3.28
N ILE A 28 0.48 -10.07 2.60
CA ILE A 28 1.05 -8.73 2.63
C ILE A 28 1.37 -8.25 1.22
N HIS A 29 1.17 -6.95 0.97
CA HIS A 29 1.77 -6.26 -0.14
C HIS A 29 3.09 -5.64 0.34
N VAL A 30 4.17 -5.87 -0.39
CA VAL A 30 5.51 -5.39 -0.02
C VAL A 30 6.10 -4.47 -1.07
N THR A 31 6.75 -3.42 -0.63
CA THR A 31 7.49 -2.52 -1.52
C THR A 31 8.81 -3.16 -1.92
N ILE A 32 9.01 -3.31 -3.23
CA ILE A 32 10.29 -3.77 -3.81
C ILE A 32 11.02 -2.66 -4.56
N THR A 33 10.37 -1.51 -4.77
CA THR A 33 10.92 -0.36 -5.49
C THR A 33 10.45 0.95 -4.88
N TYR A 34 11.38 1.88 -4.64
CA TYR A 34 11.13 3.29 -4.39
C TYR A 34 11.67 4.16 -5.53
N HIS A 35 12.99 4.16 -5.72
CA HIS A 35 13.68 4.98 -6.74
C HIS A 35 14.58 4.11 -7.63
N GLU A 36 14.52 2.82 -7.48
CA GLU A 36 15.25 1.86 -8.28
C GLU A 36 14.77 1.90 -9.73
N ASN A 37 15.72 1.82 -10.68
CA ASN A 37 15.42 1.58 -12.07
C ASN A 37 14.99 0.13 -12.33
N PHE A 38 14.69 -0.22 -13.57
CA PHE A 38 14.26 -1.57 -13.94
C PHE A 38 15.25 -2.65 -13.47
N ARG A 39 16.54 -2.49 -13.78
CA ARG A 39 17.57 -3.48 -13.43
C ARG A 39 17.69 -3.70 -11.92
N GLU A 40 17.65 -2.65 -11.14
CA GLU A 40 17.73 -2.71 -9.69
C GLU A 40 16.48 -3.32 -9.08
N THR A 41 15.31 -3.04 -9.66
CA THR A 41 14.04 -3.68 -9.28
C THR A 41 14.09 -5.19 -9.52
N VAL A 42 14.60 -5.64 -10.67
CA VAL A 42 14.81 -7.07 -10.95
C VAL A 42 15.78 -7.70 -9.93
N HIS A 43 16.82 -6.96 -9.51
CA HIS A 43 17.72 -7.44 -8.46
C HIS A 43 17.00 -7.59 -7.10
N ASN A 44 16.07 -6.69 -6.76
CA ASN A 44 15.24 -6.84 -5.56
C ASN A 44 14.30 -8.05 -5.65
N ILE A 45 13.71 -8.32 -6.82
CA ILE A 45 12.95 -9.57 -7.05
C ILE A 45 13.83 -10.79 -6.84
N GLN A 46 15.06 -10.78 -7.34
CA GLN A 46 16.00 -11.89 -7.13
C GLN A 46 16.28 -12.15 -5.64
N LYS A 47 16.42 -11.08 -4.82
CA LYS A 47 16.57 -11.22 -3.35
C LYS A 47 15.36 -11.91 -2.74
N TRP A 48 14.15 -11.52 -3.13
CA TRP A 48 12.91 -12.12 -2.66
C TRP A 48 12.81 -13.61 -3.03
N ASN A 49 13.22 -13.98 -4.25
CA ASN A 49 13.26 -15.39 -4.67
C ASN A 49 14.15 -16.24 -3.73
N ARG A 50 15.30 -15.67 -3.26
CA ARG A 50 16.15 -16.36 -2.27
C ARG A 50 15.46 -16.52 -0.92
N TRP A 51 14.67 -15.54 -0.49
CA TRP A 51 13.89 -15.68 0.75
C TRP A 51 12.78 -16.73 0.63
N PHE A 52 12.08 -16.81 -0.50
CA PHE A 52 11.08 -17.85 -0.72
C PHE A 52 11.70 -19.25 -0.73
N GLU A 53 12.90 -19.42 -1.30
CA GLU A 53 13.67 -20.66 -1.26
C GLU A 53 14.16 -20.99 0.15
N ALA A 54 14.60 -19.99 0.93
CA ALA A 54 15.14 -20.18 2.28
C ALA A 54 14.06 -20.43 3.34
N TYR A 55 12.86 -19.86 3.16
CA TYR A 55 11.78 -19.89 4.16
C TYR A 55 10.44 -20.38 3.58
N PRO A 56 10.41 -21.53 2.88
CA PRO A 56 9.22 -22.02 2.17
C PRO A 56 8.05 -22.38 3.10
N ASP A 57 8.33 -22.63 4.38
CA ASP A 57 7.30 -22.91 5.41
C ASP A 57 6.71 -21.66 6.06
N LEU A 58 7.21 -20.48 5.73
CA LEU A 58 6.78 -19.21 6.30
C LEU A 58 6.11 -18.31 5.27
N ILE A 59 6.70 -18.18 4.08
CA ILE A 59 6.27 -17.23 3.05
C ILE A 59 6.32 -17.87 1.65
N PHE A 60 5.56 -17.30 0.73
CA PHE A 60 5.66 -17.60 -0.71
C PHE A 60 5.18 -16.42 -1.54
N GLN A 61 5.57 -16.35 -2.81
CA GLN A 61 5.13 -15.28 -3.70
C GLN A 61 3.67 -15.45 -4.10
N GLY A 62 2.86 -14.40 -3.90
CA GLY A 62 1.48 -14.31 -4.36
C GLY A 62 1.40 -13.69 -5.75
N PHE A 63 0.58 -14.29 -6.62
CA PHE A 63 0.32 -13.82 -7.99
C PHE A 63 -1.16 -13.53 -8.24
N THR A 64 -2.04 -14.25 -7.54
CA THR A 64 -3.49 -14.22 -7.75
C THR A 64 -4.24 -14.17 -6.42
N ALA A 65 -5.51 -13.84 -6.46
CA ALA A 65 -6.36 -13.91 -5.27
C ALA A 65 -6.50 -15.34 -4.69
N GLN A 66 -6.28 -16.40 -5.51
CA GLN A 66 -6.30 -17.78 -5.05
C GLN A 66 -5.15 -18.06 -4.06
N ASP A 67 -4.04 -17.34 -4.17
CA ASP A 67 -2.90 -17.49 -3.25
C ASP A 67 -3.23 -17.10 -1.81
N ILE A 68 -4.27 -16.29 -1.60
CA ILE A 68 -4.80 -15.99 -0.25
C ILE A 68 -5.42 -17.24 0.37
N THR A 69 -6.15 -18.04 -0.43
CA THR A 69 -6.71 -19.32 0.03
C THR A 69 -5.59 -20.30 0.36
N VAL A 70 -4.60 -20.42 -0.51
CA VAL A 70 -3.41 -21.26 -0.28
C VAL A 70 -2.68 -20.84 1.00
N ALA A 71 -2.50 -19.52 1.21
CA ALA A 71 -1.87 -18.99 2.42
C ALA A 71 -2.62 -19.39 3.69
N GLN A 72 -3.96 -19.29 3.66
CA GLN A 72 -4.81 -19.68 4.78
C GLN A 72 -4.73 -21.19 5.09
N GLU A 73 -4.82 -22.03 4.06
CA GLU A 73 -4.78 -23.49 4.20
C GLU A 73 -3.42 -24.00 4.66
N THR A 74 -2.33 -23.37 4.18
CA THR A 74 -0.96 -23.79 4.50
C THR A 74 -0.35 -23.08 5.70
N HIS A 75 -1.07 -22.12 6.31
CA HIS A 75 -0.57 -21.28 7.41
C HIS A 75 0.75 -20.56 7.10
N ARG A 76 0.91 -20.13 5.83
CA ARG A 76 2.01 -19.30 5.34
C ARG A 76 1.49 -17.92 4.97
N THR A 77 2.38 -16.96 4.80
CA THR A 77 2.00 -15.63 4.31
C THR A 77 2.26 -15.52 2.81
N ALA A 78 1.24 -15.15 2.03
CA ALA A 78 1.39 -14.79 0.62
C ALA A 78 1.96 -13.36 0.51
N VAL A 79 3.03 -13.19 -0.26
CA VAL A 79 3.73 -11.92 -0.45
C VAL A 79 3.47 -11.40 -1.86
N PHE A 80 2.75 -10.29 -1.98
CA PHE A 80 2.48 -9.62 -3.25
C PHE A 80 3.46 -8.45 -3.43
N PHE A 81 4.12 -8.40 -4.59
CA PHE A 81 5.08 -7.34 -4.89
C PHE A 81 4.40 -6.07 -5.37
N GLY A 82 4.92 -4.93 -4.91
CA GLY A 82 4.53 -3.63 -5.41
C GLY A 82 5.68 -2.64 -5.48
N SER A 83 5.43 -1.56 -6.20
CA SER A 83 6.34 -0.43 -6.36
C SER A 83 5.67 0.84 -5.85
N GLN A 84 6.33 1.56 -4.96
CA GLN A 84 5.83 2.85 -4.46
C GLN A 84 6.20 4.04 -5.37
N ASN A 85 6.87 3.79 -6.50
CA ASN A 85 7.22 4.80 -7.49
C ASN A 85 7.31 4.15 -8.87
N PRO A 86 6.98 4.85 -9.96
CA PRO A 86 7.07 4.30 -11.32
C PRO A 86 8.49 4.25 -11.88
N SER A 87 9.52 4.59 -11.12
CA SER A 87 10.92 4.62 -11.58
C SER A 87 11.40 3.32 -12.25
N CYS A 88 10.78 2.18 -11.88
CA CYS A 88 11.09 0.88 -12.45
C CYS A 88 10.62 0.69 -13.92
N ILE A 89 9.72 1.52 -14.41
CA ILE A 89 9.34 1.52 -15.83
C ILE A 89 10.12 2.56 -16.65
N GLU A 90 10.94 3.38 -15.99
CA GLU A 90 11.73 4.44 -16.62
C GLU A 90 10.84 5.34 -17.51
N ASP A 91 11.08 5.42 -18.80
CA ASP A 91 10.23 6.09 -19.80
C ASP A 91 9.66 5.10 -20.84
N ASP A 92 9.64 3.79 -20.52
CA ASP A 92 9.18 2.71 -21.40
C ASP A 92 7.93 2.01 -20.82
N ILE A 93 6.77 2.31 -21.41
CA ILE A 93 5.48 1.70 -21.03
C ILE A 93 5.48 0.17 -21.18
N GLY A 94 6.27 -0.37 -22.11
CA GLY A 94 6.40 -1.82 -22.31
C GLY A 94 6.93 -2.56 -21.08
N LEU A 95 7.67 -1.88 -20.19
CA LEU A 95 8.17 -2.47 -18.95
C LEU A 95 7.06 -2.75 -17.93
N VAL A 96 5.88 -2.15 -18.04
CA VAL A 96 4.71 -2.47 -17.20
C VAL A 96 4.33 -3.95 -17.36
N GLU A 97 4.19 -4.45 -18.59
CA GLU A 97 3.89 -5.86 -18.85
C GLU A 97 5.02 -6.77 -18.35
N VAL A 98 6.27 -6.39 -18.58
CA VAL A 98 7.43 -7.18 -18.16
C VAL A 98 7.45 -7.34 -16.63
N LEU A 99 7.31 -6.24 -15.89
CA LEU A 99 7.28 -6.27 -14.43
C LEU A 99 6.09 -7.06 -13.89
N HIS A 100 4.91 -6.93 -14.51
CA HIS A 100 3.75 -7.73 -14.15
C HIS A 100 4.03 -9.24 -14.31
N ARG A 101 4.69 -9.65 -15.41
CA ARG A 101 5.09 -11.05 -15.63
C ARG A 101 6.15 -11.52 -14.63
N LEU A 102 7.00 -10.63 -14.13
CA LEU A 102 7.95 -10.89 -13.04
C LEU A 102 7.31 -10.94 -11.66
N GLY A 103 6.01 -10.67 -11.57
CA GLY A 103 5.25 -10.82 -10.33
C GLY A 103 4.81 -9.52 -9.65
N LEU A 104 5.07 -8.34 -10.25
CA LEU A 104 4.55 -7.08 -9.73
C LEU A 104 3.01 -7.08 -9.80
N ARG A 105 2.35 -6.64 -8.74
CA ARG A 105 0.88 -6.59 -8.64
C ARG A 105 0.33 -5.21 -8.34
N PHE A 106 1.15 -4.32 -7.79
CA PHE A 106 0.82 -2.92 -7.52
C PHE A 106 1.91 -2.01 -8.04
N MET A 107 1.54 -0.85 -8.60
CA MET A 107 2.49 0.21 -8.91
C MET A 107 1.85 1.57 -8.65
N GLN A 108 2.58 2.42 -7.93
CA GLN A 108 2.20 3.81 -7.74
C GLN A 108 2.66 4.66 -8.92
N LEU A 109 1.84 5.67 -9.25
CA LEU A 109 2.17 6.61 -10.32
C LEU A 109 3.14 7.70 -9.88
N THR A 110 3.29 7.90 -8.58
CA THR A 110 4.28 8.81 -7.96
C THR A 110 4.73 8.24 -6.63
N TYR A 111 5.90 8.64 -6.19
CA TYR A 111 6.20 8.74 -4.76
C TYR A 111 5.79 10.15 -4.30
N ASN A 112 6.50 10.79 -3.39
CA ASN A 112 6.09 12.08 -2.81
C ASN A 112 6.14 13.26 -3.79
N ASN A 113 6.96 13.17 -4.84
CA ASN A 113 7.27 14.23 -5.79
C ASN A 113 6.61 14.00 -7.15
N GLN A 114 6.72 14.99 -8.03
CA GLN A 114 6.32 14.86 -9.43
C GLN A 114 7.09 13.73 -10.12
N SER A 115 6.37 12.85 -10.80
CA SER A 115 6.92 11.84 -11.71
C SER A 115 6.63 12.18 -13.17
N LEU A 116 7.03 11.31 -14.09
CA LEU A 116 6.59 11.40 -15.49
C LEU A 116 5.09 11.14 -15.66
N LEU A 117 4.41 10.58 -14.66
CA LEU A 117 3.04 10.07 -14.77
C LEU A 117 1.99 10.94 -14.09
N ALA A 118 2.31 11.47 -12.91
CA ALA A 118 1.37 12.21 -12.08
C ALA A 118 2.10 13.09 -11.06
N THR A 119 1.33 13.85 -10.28
CA THR A 119 1.85 14.75 -9.25
C THR A 119 1.79 14.08 -7.87
N GLY A 120 2.92 14.11 -7.15
CA GLY A 120 3.03 13.62 -5.78
C GLY A 120 2.38 14.56 -4.76
N CYS A 121 2.07 14.02 -3.57
CA CYS A 121 1.33 14.74 -2.54
C CYS A 121 2.08 15.90 -1.87
N TYR A 122 3.40 15.99 -2.02
CA TYR A 122 4.20 17.10 -1.48
C TYR A 122 4.50 18.22 -2.50
N GLU A 123 4.02 18.07 -3.73
CA GLU A 123 4.15 19.16 -4.71
C GLU A 123 3.22 20.33 -4.36
N ALA A 124 3.71 21.54 -4.57
CA ALA A 124 2.96 22.76 -4.28
C ALA A 124 1.69 22.92 -5.14
N CYS A 125 1.67 22.30 -6.32
CA CYS A 125 0.55 22.32 -7.25
C CYS A 125 0.34 20.93 -7.85
N ASP A 126 -0.82 20.33 -7.58
CA ASP A 126 -1.22 19.07 -8.18
C ASP A 126 -1.80 19.32 -9.58
N SER A 127 -1.04 19.00 -10.61
CA SER A 127 -1.41 19.18 -12.04
C SER A 127 -2.21 18.01 -12.62
N GLY A 128 -2.46 16.94 -11.87
CA GLY A 128 -3.17 15.75 -12.34
C GLY A 128 -2.28 14.75 -13.08
N LEU A 129 -2.91 13.88 -13.88
CA LEU A 129 -2.23 12.88 -14.70
C LEU A 129 -1.58 13.52 -15.94
N THR A 130 -0.36 13.11 -16.25
CA THR A 130 0.28 13.45 -17.52
C THR A 130 -0.31 12.61 -18.67
N ARG A 131 0.06 12.96 -19.93
CA ARG A 131 -0.26 12.12 -21.09
C ARG A 131 0.31 10.69 -20.92
N MET A 132 1.56 10.58 -20.49
CA MET A 132 2.20 9.29 -20.25
C MET A 132 1.52 8.54 -19.10
N GLY A 133 1.11 9.26 -18.03
CA GLY A 133 0.38 8.68 -16.92
C GLY A 133 -0.92 7.98 -17.34
N ARG A 134 -1.70 8.62 -18.24
CA ARG A 134 -2.93 8.02 -18.79
C ARG A 134 -2.64 6.74 -19.57
N ALA A 135 -1.63 6.76 -20.46
CA ALA A 135 -1.23 5.58 -21.22
C ALA A 135 -0.71 4.44 -20.32
N VAL A 136 0.02 4.78 -19.26
CA VAL A 136 0.48 3.79 -18.25
C VAL A 136 -0.70 3.19 -17.48
N VAL A 137 -1.70 3.98 -17.08
CA VAL A 137 -2.93 3.47 -16.43
C VAL A 137 -3.67 2.49 -17.36
N GLU A 138 -3.80 2.81 -18.64
CA GLU A 138 -4.40 1.90 -19.65
C GLU A 138 -3.62 0.58 -19.74
N GLU A 139 -2.31 0.64 -19.80
CA GLU A 139 -1.45 -0.55 -19.86
C GLU A 139 -1.53 -1.38 -18.55
N MET A 140 -1.52 -0.72 -17.38
CA MET A 140 -1.72 -1.39 -16.09
C MET A 140 -3.08 -2.11 -16.05
N ASN A 141 -4.14 -1.46 -16.53
CA ASN A 141 -5.48 -2.06 -16.64
C ASN A 141 -5.47 -3.29 -17.56
N ARG A 142 -4.77 -3.19 -18.70
CA ARG A 142 -4.67 -4.29 -19.68
C ARG A 142 -4.05 -5.54 -19.07
N VAL A 143 -2.95 -5.39 -18.33
CA VAL A 143 -2.22 -6.55 -17.78
C VAL A 143 -2.75 -7.04 -16.44
N GLY A 144 -3.57 -6.25 -15.73
CA GLY A 144 -4.05 -6.57 -14.38
C GLY A 144 -3.09 -6.16 -13.28
N LEU A 145 -2.32 -5.08 -13.50
CA LEU A 145 -1.49 -4.43 -12.49
C LEU A 145 -2.31 -3.31 -11.82
N VAL A 146 -2.41 -3.35 -10.50
CA VAL A 146 -3.19 -2.37 -9.73
C VAL A 146 -2.53 -1.00 -9.73
N VAL A 147 -3.30 0.02 -10.09
CA VAL A 147 -2.91 1.43 -9.92
C VAL A 147 -3.06 1.79 -8.44
N ASP A 148 -1.96 2.18 -7.79
CA ASP A 148 -1.95 2.65 -6.41
C ASP A 148 -1.65 4.15 -6.38
N MET A 149 -2.50 4.91 -5.69
CA MET A 149 -2.43 6.37 -5.63
C MET A 149 -2.09 6.90 -4.23
N SER A 150 -1.49 6.06 -3.38
CA SER A 150 -1.21 6.42 -1.98
C SER A 150 -0.37 7.68 -1.83
N HIS A 151 0.68 7.85 -2.63
CA HIS A 151 1.56 9.02 -2.58
C HIS A 151 1.19 10.17 -3.54
N SER A 152 0.16 10.01 -4.36
CA SER A 152 -0.25 11.04 -5.31
C SER A 152 -1.13 12.11 -4.66
N GLY A 153 -1.13 13.31 -5.23
CA GLY A 153 -2.04 14.37 -4.83
C GLY A 153 -3.51 14.03 -5.07
N ASN A 154 -4.43 14.80 -4.49
CA ASN A 154 -5.86 14.50 -4.57
C ASN A 154 -6.42 14.62 -6.00
N ARG A 155 -6.00 15.65 -6.76
CA ARG A 155 -6.42 15.81 -8.16
C ARG A 155 -5.90 14.66 -9.03
N SER A 156 -4.62 14.34 -8.92
CA SER A 156 -4.03 13.20 -9.62
C SER A 156 -4.76 11.89 -9.30
N THR A 157 -5.18 11.71 -8.04
CA THR A 157 -5.93 10.54 -7.61
C THR A 157 -7.35 10.51 -8.22
N LEU A 158 -8.08 11.63 -8.21
CA LEU A 158 -9.41 11.71 -8.82
C LEU A 158 -9.35 11.46 -10.34
N GLU A 159 -8.38 12.07 -11.04
CA GLU A 159 -8.19 11.82 -12.47
C GLU A 159 -7.81 10.35 -12.76
N ALA A 160 -7.06 9.69 -11.88
CA ALA A 160 -6.75 8.27 -12.01
C ALA A 160 -7.99 7.39 -11.81
N ILE A 161 -8.84 7.71 -10.83
CA ILE A 161 -10.12 7.02 -10.59
C ILE A 161 -11.03 7.14 -11.83
N GLU A 162 -11.15 8.35 -12.38
CA GLU A 162 -11.99 8.61 -13.55
C GLU A 162 -11.47 7.93 -14.81
N HIS A 163 -10.14 7.91 -15.01
CA HIS A 163 -9.52 7.38 -16.22
C HIS A 163 -9.37 5.86 -16.21
N SER A 164 -9.23 5.25 -15.04
CA SER A 164 -8.99 3.81 -14.92
C SER A 164 -10.24 3.00 -15.25
N ALA A 165 -10.12 2.06 -16.18
CA ALA A 165 -11.18 1.09 -16.48
C ALA A 165 -11.36 0.02 -15.39
N ARG A 166 -10.53 0.02 -14.35
CA ARG A 166 -10.55 -0.91 -13.23
C ARG A 166 -10.51 -0.17 -11.89
N PRO A 167 -11.02 -0.77 -10.81
CA PRO A 167 -10.85 -0.22 -9.48
C PRO A 167 -9.37 0.02 -9.16
N ILE A 168 -9.07 1.18 -8.57
CA ILE A 168 -7.72 1.52 -8.10
C ILE A 168 -7.59 1.32 -6.59
N ALA A 169 -6.38 1.34 -6.08
CA ALA A 169 -6.10 1.29 -4.65
C ALA A 169 -5.45 2.60 -4.15
N ILE A 170 -5.69 2.88 -2.88
CA ILE A 170 -4.89 3.71 -2.02
C ILE A 170 -4.45 2.77 -0.91
N THR A 171 -3.27 2.15 -1.09
CA THR A 171 -2.89 1.01 -0.24
C THR A 171 -2.58 1.39 1.19
N HIS A 172 -2.18 2.66 1.44
CA HIS A 172 -1.81 3.16 2.77
C HIS A 172 -1.98 4.68 2.90
N ALA A 173 -3.13 5.10 3.38
CA ALA A 173 -3.44 6.49 3.74
C ALA A 173 -4.64 6.56 4.69
N ASN A 174 -4.88 7.74 5.29
CA ASN A 174 -6.01 7.99 6.18
C ASN A 174 -6.89 9.14 5.64
N PRO A 175 -8.10 9.37 6.16
CA PRO A 175 -8.87 10.55 5.81
C PRO A 175 -8.21 11.83 6.31
N SER A 176 -8.05 12.85 5.44
CA SER A 176 -7.51 14.15 5.83
C SER A 176 -8.46 14.94 6.73
N SER A 177 -9.75 14.61 6.72
CA SER A 177 -10.75 15.13 7.66
C SER A 177 -10.53 14.62 9.10
N TRP A 178 -9.84 13.51 9.28
CA TRP A 178 -9.41 13.00 10.59
C TRP A 178 -8.07 13.60 11.03
N HIS A 179 -7.10 13.63 10.15
CA HIS A 179 -5.79 14.24 10.38
C HIS A 179 -5.27 14.88 9.08
N PRO A 180 -5.01 16.21 9.04
CA PRO A 180 -4.75 16.95 7.81
C PRO A 180 -3.29 16.83 7.32
N ALA A 181 -2.71 15.63 7.33
CA ALA A 181 -1.43 15.36 6.69
C ALA A 181 -1.57 15.39 5.16
N LEU A 182 -0.55 15.89 4.44
CA LEU A 182 -0.54 15.94 2.97
C LEU A 182 -0.63 14.54 2.33
N ARG A 183 -0.15 13.50 3.03
CA ARG A 183 -0.26 12.10 2.62
C ARG A 183 -1.67 11.55 2.74
N ASN A 184 -2.52 12.12 3.59
CA ASN A 184 -3.89 11.69 3.77
C ASN A 184 -4.79 12.17 2.64
N LYS A 185 -5.91 11.49 2.43
CA LYS A 185 -6.80 11.72 1.29
C LYS A 185 -8.03 12.50 1.69
N SER A 186 -8.46 13.39 0.79
CA SER A 186 -9.70 14.14 1.00
C SER A 186 -10.92 13.22 0.96
N ASP A 187 -11.99 13.67 1.59
CA ASP A 187 -13.27 12.96 1.61
C ASP A 187 -13.84 12.76 0.19
N ASP A 188 -13.59 13.70 -0.72
CA ASP A 188 -13.98 13.57 -2.13
C ASP A 188 -13.26 12.40 -2.82
N VAL A 189 -11.98 12.23 -2.55
CA VAL A 189 -11.19 11.09 -3.06
C VAL A 189 -11.73 9.76 -2.51
N ILE A 190 -11.98 9.69 -1.19
CA ILE A 190 -12.50 8.47 -0.56
C ILE A 190 -13.90 8.15 -1.07
N SER A 191 -14.75 9.16 -1.27
CA SER A 191 -16.09 9.00 -1.87
C SER A 191 -16.01 8.45 -3.29
N ALA A 192 -15.17 9.03 -4.16
CA ALA A 192 -14.97 8.54 -5.52
C ALA A 192 -14.43 7.11 -5.56
N LEU A 193 -13.49 6.79 -4.66
CA LEU A 193 -12.91 5.45 -4.51
C LEU A 193 -14.00 4.42 -4.13
N SER A 194 -14.86 4.74 -3.16
CA SER A 194 -15.93 3.86 -2.71
C SER A 194 -16.97 3.56 -3.81
N GLN A 195 -17.29 4.57 -4.65
CA GLN A 195 -18.24 4.46 -5.75
C GLN A 195 -17.71 3.61 -6.92
N THR A 196 -16.40 3.44 -7.03
CA THR A 196 -15.74 2.67 -8.09
C THR A 196 -15.21 1.31 -7.63
N ASN A 197 -15.64 0.83 -6.46
CA ASN A 197 -15.16 -0.40 -5.84
C ASN A 197 -13.64 -0.43 -5.61
N GLY A 198 -13.02 0.73 -5.44
CA GLY A 198 -11.62 0.87 -5.09
C GLY A 198 -11.34 0.51 -3.62
N MET A 199 -10.08 0.56 -3.22
CA MET A 199 -9.66 0.17 -1.86
C MET A 199 -8.85 1.27 -1.17
N LEU A 200 -9.21 1.57 0.08
CA LEU A 200 -8.43 2.39 1.01
C LEU A 200 -7.85 1.50 2.12
N GLY A 201 -6.52 1.39 2.20
CA GLY A 201 -5.82 0.77 3.32
C GLY A 201 -5.46 1.80 4.38
N PHE A 202 -5.92 1.60 5.62
CA PHE A 202 -5.61 2.51 6.71
C PHE A 202 -4.16 2.37 7.16
N SER A 203 -3.45 3.51 7.12
CA SER A 203 -2.06 3.62 7.52
C SER A 203 -1.91 3.77 9.03
N ILE A 204 -0.91 3.07 9.60
CA ILE A 204 -0.51 3.22 11.00
C ILE A 204 0.78 4.04 11.12
N TYR A 205 1.31 4.52 9.99
CA TYR A 205 2.51 5.36 10.01
C TYR A 205 2.24 6.65 10.79
N PRO A 206 3.06 6.98 11.81
CA PRO A 206 2.71 8.00 12.81
C PRO A 206 2.38 9.38 12.25
N HIS A 207 3.06 9.81 11.17
CA HIS A 207 2.77 11.11 10.54
C HIS A 207 1.39 11.18 9.85
N HIS A 208 0.71 10.06 9.68
CA HIS A 208 -0.63 9.99 9.10
C HIS A 208 -1.74 9.95 10.17
N LEU A 209 -1.36 9.92 11.46
CA LEU A 209 -2.24 9.72 12.60
C LEU A 209 -2.38 10.97 13.46
N ASN A 210 -3.56 11.17 14.06
CA ASN A 210 -3.72 12.10 15.17
C ASN A 210 -2.79 11.68 16.32
N ASN A 211 -2.10 12.64 16.92
CA ASN A 211 -1.14 12.42 18.00
C ASN A 211 0.08 11.56 17.64
N ALA A 212 0.31 11.30 16.36
CA ALA A 212 1.47 10.55 15.84
C ALA A 212 1.69 9.22 16.61
N GLY A 213 2.89 9.00 17.17
CA GLY A 213 3.20 7.79 17.96
C GLY A 213 2.37 7.61 19.24
N ASN A 214 1.70 8.65 19.71
CA ASN A 214 0.78 8.59 20.85
C ASN A 214 -0.68 8.26 20.44
N CYS A 215 -0.94 7.99 19.17
CA CYS A 215 -2.26 7.56 18.72
C CYS A 215 -2.65 6.25 19.42
N THR A 216 -3.80 6.25 20.12
CA THR A 216 -4.28 5.05 20.79
C THR A 216 -4.96 4.08 19.82
N LEU A 217 -5.03 2.80 20.17
CA LEU A 217 -5.79 1.81 19.40
C LEU A 217 -7.28 2.22 19.28
N VAL A 218 -7.83 2.87 20.30
CA VAL A 218 -9.21 3.37 20.29
C VAL A 218 -9.37 4.45 19.22
N ASP A 219 -8.50 5.47 19.22
CA ASP A 219 -8.57 6.56 18.23
C ASP A 219 -8.43 6.04 16.80
N PHE A 220 -7.52 5.09 16.57
CA PHE A 220 -7.34 4.47 15.26
C PHE A 220 -8.59 3.70 14.81
N CYS A 221 -9.18 2.91 15.70
CA CYS A 221 -10.39 2.14 15.38
C CYS A 221 -11.63 3.03 15.24
N GLU A 222 -11.74 4.14 15.99
CA GLU A 222 -12.80 5.12 15.80
C GLU A 222 -12.69 5.82 14.44
N MET A 223 -11.49 6.16 13.98
CA MET A 223 -11.26 6.68 12.63
C MET A 223 -11.81 5.72 11.57
N ILE A 224 -11.49 4.43 11.68
CA ILE A 224 -11.99 3.39 10.75
C ILE A 224 -13.52 3.31 10.81
N ALA A 225 -14.10 3.23 12.00
CA ALA A 225 -15.55 3.11 12.18
C ALA A 225 -16.31 4.31 11.58
N ARG A 226 -15.86 5.53 11.84
CA ARG A 226 -16.45 6.75 11.25
C ARG A 226 -16.28 6.83 9.74
N THR A 227 -15.15 6.34 9.21
CA THR A 227 -14.95 6.26 7.77
C THR A 227 -15.91 5.23 7.14
N ALA A 228 -16.12 4.09 7.80
CA ALA A 228 -17.08 3.07 7.38
C ALA A 228 -18.53 3.58 7.41
N GLU A 229 -18.91 4.34 8.44
CA GLU A 229 -20.21 4.98 8.54
C GLU A 229 -20.46 5.96 7.37
N LYS A 230 -19.43 6.71 6.99
CA LYS A 230 -19.55 7.76 5.96
C LYS A 230 -19.51 7.23 4.54
N PHE A 231 -18.65 6.28 4.24
CA PHE A 231 -18.34 5.83 2.87
C PHE A 231 -18.67 4.35 2.61
N GLY A 232 -19.16 3.64 3.62
CA GLY A 232 -19.38 2.20 3.55
C GLY A 232 -18.13 1.38 3.89
N VAL A 233 -18.35 0.13 4.31
CA VAL A 233 -17.30 -0.77 4.78
C VAL A 233 -16.50 -1.42 3.63
N ASN A 234 -17.12 -1.60 2.47
CA ASN A 234 -16.62 -2.49 1.40
C ASN A 234 -15.33 -2.01 0.70
N CYS A 235 -15.01 -0.72 0.81
CA CYS A 235 -13.80 -0.14 0.23
C CYS A 235 -12.65 0.01 1.25
N LEU A 236 -12.80 -0.51 2.45
CA LEU A 236 -11.87 -0.28 3.57
C LEU A 236 -11.05 -1.53 3.90
N GLY A 237 -9.79 -1.33 4.22
CA GLY A 237 -8.86 -2.39 4.63
C GLY A 237 -7.72 -1.83 5.47
N ILE A 238 -6.77 -2.67 5.84
CA ILE A 238 -5.55 -2.26 6.52
C ILE A 238 -4.42 -2.13 5.50
N GLY A 239 -3.61 -1.09 5.65
CA GLY A 239 -2.38 -0.85 4.88
C GLY A 239 -1.38 -0.16 5.78
N SER A 240 -0.78 -0.93 6.70
CA SER A 240 -0.10 -0.43 7.89
C SER A 240 1.03 0.57 7.63
N ASP A 241 1.66 0.49 6.46
CA ASP A 241 2.89 1.23 6.14
C ASP A 241 4.03 0.91 7.12
N LEU A 242 4.06 -0.34 7.59
CA LEU A 242 5.01 -0.81 8.60
C LEU A 242 6.43 -0.87 8.04
N CYS A 243 7.34 -0.17 8.70
CA CYS A 243 8.78 -0.15 8.41
C CYS A 243 9.60 -0.88 9.48
N GLN A 244 9.14 -2.06 9.89
CA GLN A 244 9.73 -2.82 10.99
C GLN A 244 11.22 -3.11 10.78
N ASP A 245 12.03 -2.83 11.82
CA ASP A 245 13.48 -3.07 11.87
C ASP A 245 14.29 -2.31 10.77
N GLN A 246 13.70 -1.33 10.07
CA GLN A 246 14.43 -0.50 9.12
C GLN A 246 15.37 0.45 9.84
N PRO A 247 16.62 0.61 9.35
CA PRO A 247 17.54 1.60 9.89
C PRO A 247 17.12 3.02 9.49
N ASP A 248 17.32 4.00 10.37
CA ASP A 248 16.94 5.40 10.13
C ASP A 248 17.51 6.00 8.85
N GLY A 249 18.69 5.56 8.41
CA GLY A 249 19.30 6.02 7.16
C GLY A 249 18.46 5.77 5.90
N VAL A 250 17.51 4.82 5.95
CA VAL A 250 16.59 4.53 4.85
C VAL A 250 15.62 5.68 4.60
N VAL A 251 15.26 6.45 5.64
CA VAL A 251 14.32 7.59 5.51
C VAL A 251 14.88 8.66 4.56
N ALA A 252 16.19 8.94 4.66
CA ALA A 252 16.83 9.89 3.73
C ALA A 252 16.73 9.39 2.28
N TRP A 253 17.00 8.11 2.01
CA TRP A 253 16.84 7.49 0.70
C TRP A 253 15.40 7.61 0.18
N MET A 254 14.41 7.25 1.00
CA MET A 254 13.00 7.34 0.64
C MET A 254 12.57 8.76 0.26
N ARG A 255 13.13 9.78 0.92
CA ARG A 255 12.70 11.18 0.78
C ARG A 255 13.52 11.99 -0.20
N THR A 256 14.75 11.60 -0.48
CA THR A 256 15.63 12.36 -1.39
C THR A 256 15.43 11.96 -2.84
N GLY A 257 15.27 10.67 -3.13
CA GLY A 257 15.27 10.18 -4.49
C GLY A 257 16.65 10.31 -5.15
N ARG A 258 16.71 10.08 -6.46
CA ARG A 258 17.97 10.11 -7.21
C ARG A 258 18.34 11.48 -7.77
N TRP A 259 17.33 12.33 -7.99
CA TRP A 259 17.48 13.60 -8.67
C TRP A 259 17.50 14.79 -7.72
N THR A 260 16.99 14.67 -6.51
CA THR A 260 17.01 15.76 -5.54
C THR A 260 18.31 15.76 -4.72
N LYS A 261 18.79 16.96 -4.38
CA LYS A 261 19.96 17.15 -3.49
C LYS A 261 19.53 17.43 -2.05
N GLY A 262 18.29 17.80 -1.84
CA GLY A 262 17.70 18.09 -0.53
C GLY A 262 16.73 16.99 -0.12
N VAL A 263 16.64 16.76 1.20
CA VAL A 263 15.67 15.82 1.77
C VAL A 263 14.33 16.53 1.91
N GLU A 264 13.28 16.01 1.27
CA GLU A 264 11.91 16.44 1.51
C GLU A 264 11.39 15.77 2.79
N LEU A 265 11.21 16.55 3.84
CA LEU A 265 10.87 16.02 5.16
C LEU A 265 9.36 15.71 5.30
N GLY A 266 8.52 16.29 4.46
CA GLY A 266 7.07 16.15 4.57
C GLY A 266 6.58 16.55 5.96
N GLU A 267 5.83 15.70 6.63
CA GLU A 267 5.37 15.89 8.01
C GLU A 267 6.46 15.62 9.07
N GLY A 268 7.67 15.17 8.68
CA GLY A 268 8.81 14.99 9.56
C GLY A 268 9.58 16.28 9.82
N SER A 269 10.71 16.18 10.51
CA SER A 269 11.57 17.33 10.77
C SER A 269 13.05 16.97 10.73
N ALA A 270 13.91 17.96 10.47
CA ALA A 270 15.37 17.78 10.51
C ALA A 270 15.89 17.43 11.92
N ALA A 271 15.15 17.75 12.98
CA ALA A 271 15.49 17.39 14.35
C ALA A 271 15.29 15.89 14.65
N VAL A 272 14.40 15.22 13.89
CA VAL A 272 14.14 13.77 13.99
C VAL A 272 14.19 13.21 12.56
N PRO A 273 15.40 12.95 12.03
CA PRO A 273 15.58 12.58 10.61
C PRO A 273 15.24 11.11 10.31
N GLY A 274 15.07 10.26 11.33
CA GLY A 274 14.76 8.85 11.23
C GLY A 274 13.27 8.54 11.15
N PHE A 275 12.94 7.27 11.37
CA PHE A 275 11.55 6.84 11.47
C PHE A 275 10.88 7.42 12.73
N PRO A 276 9.62 7.87 12.63
CA PRO A 276 8.87 8.26 13.81
C PRO A 276 8.58 7.05 14.69
N GLU A 277 8.45 7.28 16.00
CA GLU A 277 8.12 6.22 16.94
C GLU A 277 6.70 5.69 16.69
N MET A 278 6.59 4.38 16.48
CA MET A 278 5.31 3.70 16.24
C MET A 278 4.45 3.71 17.51
N PRO A 279 3.10 3.69 17.39
CA PRO A 279 2.21 3.58 18.54
C PRO A 279 2.52 2.35 19.39
N ASP A 280 2.35 2.45 20.71
CA ASP A 280 2.71 1.39 21.66
C ASP A 280 1.97 0.07 21.41
N TRP A 281 0.76 0.14 20.88
CA TRP A 281 -0.06 -1.04 20.56
C TRP A 281 0.32 -1.71 19.23
N PHE A 282 1.23 -1.09 18.41
CA PHE A 282 1.64 -1.61 17.12
C PHE A 282 3.14 -1.40 16.87
N LYS A 283 3.95 -2.39 17.15
CA LYS A 283 5.41 -2.38 16.96
C LYS A 283 5.88 -3.35 15.88
N GLY A 284 5.02 -4.24 15.39
CA GLY A 284 5.39 -5.23 14.38
C GLY A 284 4.25 -6.12 13.92
N ASN A 285 4.56 -7.04 13.03
CA ASN A 285 3.60 -7.91 12.37
C ASN A 285 2.72 -8.76 13.32
N LYS A 286 3.24 -9.13 14.50
CA LYS A 286 2.48 -9.87 15.51
C LYS A 286 1.33 -9.07 16.12
N ASP A 287 1.34 -7.74 16.00
CA ASP A 287 0.42 -6.83 16.68
C ASP A 287 -0.81 -6.47 15.81
N LEU A 288 -0.82 -6.80 14.51
CA LEU A 288 -1.91 -6.48 13.58
C LEU A 288 -3.28 -6.98 14.06
N ASN A 289 -3.33 -8.10 14.77
CA ASN A 289 -4.56 -8.62 15.35
C ASN A 289 -5.18 -7.74 16.46
N HIS A 290 -4.45 -6.77 17.00
CA HIS A 290 -5.00 -5.83 17.98
C HIS A 290 -6.12 -4.98 17.36
N ILE A 291 -6.02 -4.68 16.05
CA ILE A 291 -7.01 -3.87 15.32
C ILE A 291 -8.40 -4.51 15.37
N SER A 292 -8.52 -5.82 15.13
CA SER A 292 -9.81 -6.51 15.17
C SER A 292 -10.51 -6.39 16.53
N ARG A 293 -9.73 -6.48 17.62
CA ARG A 293 -10.24 -6.31 18.98
C ARG A 293 -10.65 -4.87 19.29
N GLY A 294 -9.91 -3.90 18.70
CA GLY A 294 -10.24 -2.49 18.81
C GLY A 294 -11.52 -2.16 18.05
N LEU A 295 -11.69 -2.66 16.83
CA LEU A 295 -12.90 -2.46 16.01
C LEU A 295 -14.15 -3.06 16.71
N ALA A 296 -14.04 -4.21 17.36
CA ALA A 296 -15.15 -4.77 18.12
C ALA A 296 -15.65 -3.84 19.24
N LYS A 297 -14.77 -2.99 19.81
CA LYS A 297 -15.15 -2.03 20.85
C LYS A 297 -15.83 -0.78 20.30
N THR A 298 -15.73 -0.49 18.99
CA THR A 298 -16.44 0.61 18.36
C THR A 298 -17.90 0.28 18.00
N GLY A 299 -18.33 -0.96 18.24
CA GLY A 299 -19.68 -1.44 17.90
C GLY A 299 -19.80 -2.02 16.49
N MET A 300 -18.72 -2.15 15.75
CA MET A 300 -18.72 -2.83 14.45
C MET A 300 -19.06 -4.31 14.62
N SER A 301 -19.86 -4.84 13.70
CA SER A 301 -20.23 -6.25 13.67
C SER A 301 -19.05 -7.14 13.24
N GLU A 302 -19.07 -8.42 13.61
CA GLU A 302 -18.05 -9.39 13.21
C GLU A 302 -17.88 -9.49 11.68
N PRO A 303 -18.97 -9.49 10.84
CA PRO A 303 -18.82 -9.45 9.39
C PRO A 303 -18.08 -8.22 8.87
N GLU A 304 -18.34 -7.02 9.40
CA GLU A 304 -17.66 -5.78 9.03
C GLU A 304 -16.18 -5.83 9.40
N ILE A 305 -15.86 -6.31 10.60
CA ILE A 305 -14.49 -6.50 11.05
C ILE A 305 -13.76 -7.48 10.12
N CYS A 306 -14.36 -8.62 9.81
CA CYS A 306 -13.79 -9.60 8.89
C CYS A 306 -13.57 -9.01 7.48
N ALA A 307 -14.48 -8.16 7.02
CA ALA A 307 -14.35 -7.47 5.74
C ALA A 307 -13.12 -6.54 5.74
N ILE A 308 -12.97 -5.67 6.74
CA ILE A 308 -11.85 -4.72 6.86
C ILE A 308 -10.52 -5.43 7.06
N MET A 309 -10.47 -6.47 7.90
CA MET A 309 -9.22 -7.16 8.23
C MET A 309 -8.62 -7.94 7.05
N GLY A 310 -9.40 -8.29 6.02
CA GLY A 310 -8.85 -8.98 4.84
C GLY A 310 -9.86 -9.38 3.78
N GLY A 311 -11.16 -9.45 4.11
CA GLY A 311 -12.20 -9.85 3.16
C GLY A 311 -12.28 -8.89 1.96
N ASN A 312 -12.24 -7.58 2.21
CA ASN A 312 -12.31 -6.56 1.15
C ASN A 312 -11.09 -6.61 0.23
N TRP A 313 -9.88 -6.73 0.78
CA TRP A 313 -8.67 -6.93 -0.03
C TRP A 313 -8.76 -8.18 -0.89
N THR A 314 -9.26 -9.29 -0.34
CA THR A 314 -9.46 -10.53 -1.10
C THR A 314 -10.40 -10.33 -2.29
N ASN A 315 -11.52 -9.64 -2.08
CA ASN A 315 -12.48 -9.34 -3.14
C ASN A 315 -11.91 -8.40 -4.19
N PHE A 316 -11.18 -7.38 -3.75
CA PHE A 316 -10.49 -6.45 -4.64
C PHE A 316 -9.45 -7.17 -5.52
N PHE A 317 -8.63 -8.07 -4.96
CA PHE A 317 -7.64 -8.84 -5.72
C PHE A 317 -8.29 -9.76 -6.76
N LYS A 318 -9.45 -10.37 -6.45
CA LYS A 318 -10.22 -11.18 -7.42
C LYS A 318 -10.61 -10.39 -8.66
N GLY A 319 -10.99 -9.13 -8.50
CA GLY A 319 -11.36 -8.25 -9.62
C GLY A 319 -10.16 -7.64 -10.34
N SER A 320 -9.05 -7.39 -9.63
CA SER A 320 -7.95 -6.56 -10.13
C SER A 320 -6.80 -7.33 -10.78
N PHE A 321 -6.46 -8.55 -10.30
CA PHE A 321 -5.30 -9.30 -10.80
C PHE A 321 -5.55 -10.09 -12.10
N GLN A 322 -6.74 -10.00 -12.68
CA GLN A 322 -7.05 -10.68 -13.95
C GLN A 322 -6.64 -9.80 -15.13
N SER A 323 -5.83 -10.33 -16.05
CA SER A 323 -5.60 -9.65 -17.33
C SER A 323 -6.91 -9.60 -18.15
N GLN A 324 -7.14 -8.49 -18.86
CA GLN A 324 -8.22 -8.46 -19.85
C GLN A 324 -7.85 -9.39 -21.02
N PRO A 325 -8.83 -10.16 -21.57
CA PRO A 325 -8.59 -10.87 -22.80
C PRO A 325 -8.16 -9.86 -23.88
N LYS A 326 -7.12 -10.18 -24.65
CA LYS A 326 -6.74 -9.38 -25.81
C LYS A 326 -7.98 -9.34 -26.72
N ASN A 327 -8.54 -8.17 -26.96
CA ASN A 327 -9.46 -7.98 -28.05
C ASN A 327 -8.68 -8.32 -29.33
N SER A 328 -9.02 -9.45 -29.94
CA SER A 328 -8.46 -9.94 -31.21
C SER A 328 -8.88 -9.06 -32.37
#